data_50da0643690f38602b240c11d04e7b0e
#
_entry.id   50da0643690f38602b240c11d04e7b0e
#
_cell.length_a   1.000
_cell.length_b   1.000
_cell.length_c   1.000
_cell.angle_alpha   90.00
_cell.angle_beta   90.00
_cell.angle_gamma   90.00
#
_symmetry.space_group_name_H-M   'P 1'
#
loop_
_entity.id
_entity.type
_entity.pdbx_description
1 polymer ?
#
loop_
_entity_poly.entity_id
_entity_poly.type
_entity_poly.pdbx_seq_one_letter_code
_entity_poly.pdbx_strand_id
1 'polypeptide(L)'
;VACLKEDVIRRFTLGDDDLLAPHPLGDIHTAPGAGPRHLARHPDNGDIYCLNELDGTLNRYHREADGHISARESLDMLPEGYQGERWGADIHLTPDGRFLYTSERASSLLSLFGIDQESGALTPLAHFPTEPCPRGFAIDHSGHALIVTGQDSQDVALHRIAPATGQLSLASRQ
;
A
#
# COMPACT_ATOMS: atom_id res chain seq x y z
N VAL A 1 -5.20 9.00 9.58
CA VAL A 1 -4.16 9.86 9.00
C VAL A 1 -2.81 9.30 9.38
N ALA A 2 -1.96 8.97 8.41
CA ALA A 2 -0.60 8.53 8.66
C ALA A 2 0.29 9.74 9.01
N CYS A 3 1.09 9.62 10.07
CA CYS A 3 1.99 10.65 10.57
C CYS A 3 3.43 10.10 10.55
N LEU A 4 4.09 10.28 9.42
CA LEU A 4 5.37 9.67 9.06
C LEU A 4 6.44 9.80 10.13
N LYS A 5 6.67 11.02 10.65
CA LYS A 5 7.75 11.31 11.62
C LYS A 5 7.42 10.90 13.06
N GLU A 6 6.18 10.55 13.33
CA GLU A 6 5.71 10.19 14.67
C GLU A 6 5.50 8.67 14.81
N ASP A 7 5.68 7.90 13.72
CA ASP A 7 5.43 6.46 13.66
C ASP A 7 4.02 6.08 14.14
N VAL A 8 3.02 6.91 13.76
CA VAL A 8 1.65 6.75 14.21
C VAL A 8 0.65 6.93 13.07
N ILE A 9 -0.42 6.16 13.12
CA ILE A 9 -1.62 6.35 12.31
C ILE A 9 -2.70 6.92 13.23
N ARG A 10 -2.97 8.22 13.13
CA ARG A 10 -3.98 8.90 13.93
C ARG A 10 -5.38 8.55 13.47
N ARG A 11 -6.25 8.31 14.43
CA ARG A 11 -7.65 7.99 14.21
C ARG A 11 -8.54 9.12 14.69
N PHE A 12 -9.62 9.36 13.94
CA PHE A 12 -10.58 10.40 14.24
C PHE A 12 -12.00 9.87 14.07
N THR A 13 -12.92 10.46 14.81
CA THR A 13 -14.37 10.38 14.57
C THR A 13 -14.83 11.71 13.98
N LEU A 14 -15.81 11.66 13.10
CA LEU A 14 -16.53 12.83 12.64
C LEU A 14 -17.78 13.01 13.55
N GLY A 15 -17.86 14.15 14.22
CA GLY A 15 -19.03 14.51 15.04
C GLY A 15 -20.21 15.00 14.20
N ASP A 16 -21.38 15.12 14.84
CA ASP A 16 -22.60 15.66 14.20
C ASP A 16 -22.47 17.15 13.83
N ASP A 17 -21.46 17.82 14.36
CA ASP A 17 -21.08 19.21 14.09
C ASP A 17 -20.06 19.36 12.94
N ASP A 18 -19.79 18.27 12.19
CA ASP A 18 -18.77 18.17 11.14
C ASP A 18 -17.32 18.41 11.63
N LEU A 19 -17.06 18.32 12.93
CA LEU A 19 -15.72 18.44 13.47
C LEU A 19 -15.08 17.08 13.72
N LEU A 20 -13.76 17.04 13.53
CA LEU A 20 -12.95 15.86 13.82
C LEU A 20 -12.57 15.85 15.31
N ALA A 21 -12.86 14.75 15.99
CA ALA A 21 -12.38 14.47 17.34
C ALA A 21 -11.45 13.26 17.34
N PRO A 22 -10.45 13.20 18.24
CA PRO A 22 -9.64 11.99 18.39
C PRO A 22 -10.52 10.77 18.64
N HIS A 23 -10.18 9.65 17.99
CA HIS A 23 -10.96 8.43 18.15
C HIS A 23 -10.85 7.89 19.58
N PRO A 24 -11.94 7.50 20.26
CA PRO A 24 -11.92 7.07 21.67
C PRO A 24 -11.06 5.82 21.93
N LEU A 25 -10.86 4.98 20.92
CA LEU A 25 -9.97 3.80 21.00
C LEU A 25 -8.50 4.12 20.66
N GLY A 26 -8.14 5.40 20.59
CA GLY A 26 -6.78 5.85 20.37
C GLY A 26 -6.24 5.63 18.96
N ASP A 27 -4.95 5.88 18.80
CA ASP A 27 -4.18 5.80 17.57
C ASP A 27 -3.54 4.40 17.40
N ILE A 28 -3.00 4.12 16.21
CA ILE A 28 -2.25 2.91 15.91
C ILE A 28 -0.78 3.29 15.80
N HIS A 29 0.09 2.61 16.56
CA HIS A 29 1.53 2.81 16.49
C HIS A 29 2.17 1.79 15.55
N THR A 30 3.06 2.26 14.68
CA THR A 30 3.93 1.41 13.87
C THR A 30 5.25 1.14 14.60
N ALA A 31 6.12 0.34 14.02
CA ALA A 31 7.46 0.16 14.57
C ALA A 31 8.23 1.50 14.58
N PRO A 32 9.10 1.73 15.57
CA PRO A 32 9.93 2.95 15.59
C PRO A 32 10.76 3.08 14.31
N GLY A 33 10.69 4.23 13.66
CA GLY A 33 11.39 4.52 12.41
C GLY A 33 10.73 3.94 11.16
N ALA A 34 9.55 3.33 11.25
CA ALA A 34 8.84 2.78 10.09
C ALA A 34 8.33 3.87 9.14
N GLY A 35 7.83 4.95 9.67
CA GLY A 35 7.32 6.07 8.88
C GLY A 35 6.08 5.73 8.07
N PRO A 36 4.90 5.53 8.70
CA PRO A 36 3.66 5.23 7.99
C PRO A 36 3.31 6.37 7.03
N ARG A 37 2.95 6.01 5.78
CA ARG A 37 2.74 7.00 4.73
C ARG A 37 1.35 6.92 4.10
N HIS A 38 1.07 5.86 3.37
CA HIS A 38 -0.21 5.66 2.71
C HIS A 38 -0.95 4.43 3.27
N LEU A 39 -2.27 4.54 3.24
CA LEU A 39 -3.18 3.52 3.72
C LEU A 39 -4.10 3.10 2.58
N ALA A 40 -4.33 1.81 2.46
CA ALA A 40 -5.33 1.24 1.57
C ALA A 40 -6.26 0.34 2.38
N ARG A 41 -7.56 0.41 2.11
CA ARG A 41 -8.57 -0.40 2.79
C ARG A 41 -9.05 -1.49 1.85
N HIS A 42 -9.14 -2.72 2.36
CA HIS A 42 -9.81 -3.80 1.63
C HIS A 42 -11.31 -3.47 1.45
N PRO A 43 -11.89 -3.71 0.26
CA PRO A 43 -13.30 -3.38 0.03
C PRO A 43 -14.25 -4.08 1.00
N ASP A 44 -14.02 -5.34 1.35
CA ASP A 44 -15.02 -6.22 1.97
C ASP A 44 -14.68 -6.73 3.37
N ASN A 45 -13.41 -7.03 3.69
CA ASN A 45 -13.06 -7.79 4.90
C ASN A 45 -12.65 -6.96 6.12
N GLY A 46 -12.66 -5.64 6.03
CA GLY A 46 -12.27 -4.75 7.14
C GLY A 46 -10.77 -4.56 7.34
N ASP A 47 -9.93 -5.18 6.53
CA ASP A 47 -8.48 -5.01 6.60
C ASP A 47 -8.03 -3.65 6.09
N ILE A 48 -6.96 -3.16 6.71
CA ILE A 48 -6.28 -1.91 6.37
C ILE A 48 -4.81 -2.23 6.19
N TYR A 49 -4.28 -1.85 5.05
CA TYR A 49 -2.86 -1.99 4.73
C TYR A 49 -2.17 -0.64 4.84
N CYS A 50 -1.04 -0.60 5.51
CA CYS A 50 -0.21 0.60 5.67
C CYS A 50 1.16 0.36 5.05
N LEU A 51 1.49 1.18 4.07
CA LEU A 51 2.83 1.26 3.52
C LEU A 51 3.66 2.20 4.40
N ASN A 52 4.80 1.71 4.86
CA ASN A 52 5.78 2.49 5.60
C ASN A 52 6.90 2.96 4.68
N GLU A 53 7.17 4.27 4.70
CA GLU A 53 8.11 4.92 3.78
C GLU A 53 9.56 4.60 4.12
N LEU A 54 9.91 4.62 5.43
CA LEU A 54 11.31 4.68 5.85
C LEU A 54 11.96 3.30 6.02
N ASP A 55 11.20 2.30 6.44
CA ASP A 55 11.71 0.93 6.62
C ASP A 55 11.33 -0.02 5.49
N GLY A 56 10.46 0.42 4.57
CA GLY A 56 10.03 -0.39 3.42
C GLY A 56 9.11 -1.54 3.79
N THR A 57 8.42 -1.46 4.93
CA THR A 57 7.48 -2.49 5.34
C THR A 57 6.06 -2.20 4.90
N LEU A 58 5.29 -3.26 4.71
CA LEU A 58 3.86 -3.28 4.48
C LEU A 58 3.17 -3.94 5.66
N ASN A 59 2.40 -3.17 6.43
CA ASN A 59 1.69 -3.67 7.59
C ASN A 59 0.23 -3.92 7.28
N ARG A 60 -0.30 -5.05 7.76
CA ARG A 60 -1.73 -5.34 7.75
C ARG A 60 -2.32 -5.20 9.14
N TYR A 61 -3.44 -4.51 9.19
CA TYR A 61 -4.29 -4.33 10.37
C TYR A 61 -5.69 -4.85 10.07
N HIS A 62 -6.35 -5.40 11.07
CA HIS A 62 -7.76 -5.78 10.98
C HIS A 62 -8.62 -4.92 11.89
N ARG A 63 -9.77 -4.46 11.37
CA ARG A 63 -10.76 -3.76 12.16
C ARG A 63 -11.74 -4.75 12.76
N GLU A 64 -11.69 -4.92 14.06
CA GLU A 64 -12.59 -5.76 14.82
C GLU A 64 -14.02 -5.18 14.85
N ALA A 65 -15.01 -6.04 15.19
CA ALA A 65 -16.41 -5.63 15.25
C ALA A 65 -16.70 -4.51 16.28
N ASP A 66 -15.91 -4.44 17.35
CA ASP A 66 -15.99 -3.39 18.37
C ASP A 66 -15.23 -2.10 18.01
N GLY A 67 -14.62 -2.06 16.82
CA GLY A 67 -13.87 -0.91 16.30
C GLY A 67 -12.39 -0.87 16.69
N HIS A 68 -11.90 -1.81 17.49
CA HIS A 68 -10.46 -1.95 17.72
C HIS A 68 -9.74 -2.29 16.41
N ILE A 69 -8.50 -1.87 16.30
CA ILE A 69 -7.62 -2.20 15.18
C ILE A 69 -6.47 -3.05 15.73
N SER A 70 -6.37 -4.27 15.26
CA SER A 70 -5.30 -5.20 15.64
C SER A 70 -4.28 -5.38 14.51
N ALA A 71 -2.99 -5.30 14.83
CA ALA A 71 -1.92 -5.65 13.91
C ALA A 71 -1.95 -7.16 13.63
N ARG A 72 -1.82 -7.55 12.36
CA ARG A 72 -1.87 -8.95 11.91
C ARG A 72 -0.55 -9.43 11.36
N GLU A 73 0.08 -8.66 10.50
CA GLU A 73 1.36 -9.02 9.89
C GLU A 73 2.13 -7.78 9.44
N SER A 74 3.43 -7.97 9.25
CA SER A 74 4.33 -6.99 8.65
C SER A 74 5.26 -7.72 7.68
N LEU A 75 5.33 -7.27 6.43
CA LEU A 75 6.14 -7.87 5.37
C LEU A 75 7.07 -6.82 4.78
N ASP A 76 8.23 -7.26 4.27
CA ASP A 76 9.07 -6.42 3.42
C ASP A 76 8.39 -6.26 2.05
N MET A 77 8.30 -5.02 1.55
CA MET A 77 7.75 -4.79 0.22
C MET A 77 8.79 -4.97 -0.91
N LEU A 78 10.04 -5.17 -0.56
CA LEU A 78 11.15 -5.33 -1.48
C LEU A 78 11.55 -6.80 -1.64
N PRO A 79 12.32 -7.14 -2.69
CA PRO A 79 12.82 -8.50 -2.87
C PRO A 79 13.63 -9.01 -1.68
N GLU A 80 13.54 -10.31 -1.41
CA GLU A 80 14.34 -10.95 -0.36
C GLU A 80 15.82 -10.63 -0.54
N GLY A 81 16.47 -10.21 0.54
CA GLY A 81 17.88 -9.85 0.54
C GLY A 81 18.21 -8.47 -0.03
N TYR A 82 17.23 -7.64 -0.32
CA TYR A 82 17.48 -6.27 -0.77
C TYR A 82 18.28 -5.47 0.28
N GLN A 83 19.41 -4.85 -0.16
CA GLN A 83 20.33 -4.12 0.71
C GLN A 83 20.39 -2.60 0.40
N GLY A 84 19.58 -2.13 -0.57
CA GLY A 84 19.57 -0.72 -0.96
C GLY A 84 18.81 0.17 0.02
N GLU A 85 18.78 1.45 -0.29
CA GLU A 85 17.94 2.43 0.38
C GLU A 85 16.46 2.03 0.29
N ARG A 86 15.67 2.42 1.29
CA ARG A 86 14.25 2.15 1.36
C ARG A 86 13.48 3.47 1.34
N TRP A 87 12.58 3.60 0.38
CA TRP A 87 11.81 4.81 0.21
C TRP A 87 10.42 4.52 -0.36
N GLY A 88 9.60 3.83 0.43
CA GLY A 88 8.26 3.43 0.04
C GLY A 88 7.40 4.62 -0.37
N ALA A 89 6.50 4.43 -1.33
CA ALA A 89 5.72 5.54 -1.87
C ALA A 89 4.21 5.32 -1.84
N ASP A 90 3.66 4.50 -2.71
CA ASP A 90 2.21 4.41 -2.88
C ASP A 90 1.68 2.98 -2.76
N ILE A 91 0.39 2.86 -2.48
CA ILE A 91 -0.28 1.57 -2.24
C ILE A 91 -1.71 1.60 -2.78
N HIS A 92 -2.07 0.62 -3.59
CA HIS A 92 -3.42 0.43 -4.08
C HIS A 92 -3.80 -1.05 -4.15
N LEU A 93 -5.11 -1.33 -3.96
CA LEU A 93 -5.69 -2.65 -4.21
C LEU A 93 -6.41 -2.66 -5.54
N THR A 94 -6.50 -3.85 -6.16
CA THR A 94 -7.49 -4.06 -7.21
C THR A 94 -8.90 -3.92 -6.64
N PRO A 95 -9.89 -3.49 -7.45
CA PRO A 95 -11.26 -3.28 -6.97
C PRO A 95 -11.93 -4.54 -6.37
N ASP A 96 -11.49 -5.72 -6.80
CA ASP A 96 -11.95 -7.02 -6.28
C ASP A 96 -11.25 -7.48 -4.99
N GLY A 97 -10.30 -6.67 -4.47
CA GLY A 97 -9.56 -6.96 -3.25
C GLY A 97 -8.59 -8.15 -3.34
N ARG A 98 -8.32 -8.72 -4.53
CA ARG A 98 -7.47 -9.91 -4.66
C ARG A 98 -5.99 -9.63 -4.71
N PHE A 99 -5.62 -8.44 -5.16
CA PHE A 99 -4.21 -8.04 -5.33
C PHE A 99 -3.96 -6.66 -4.73
N LEU A 100 -2.77 -6.51 -4.19
CA LEU A 100 -2.26 -5.26 -3.67
C LEU A 100 -0.93 -4.95 -4.35
N TYR A 101 -0.76 -3.69 -4.74
CA TYR A 101 0.48 -3.18 -5.30
C TYR A 101 1.05 -2.08 -4.42
N THR A 102 2.38 -2.04 -4.36
CA THR A 102 3.13 -0.94 -3.75
C THR A 102 4.15 -0.40 -4.74
N SER A 103 4.51 0.88 -4.60
CA SER A 103 5.66 1.46 -5.31
C SER A 103 6.76 1.85 -4.34
N GLU A 104 8.01 1.70 -4.80
CA GLU A 104 9.20 1.99 -4.02
C GLU A 104 10.17 2.81 -4.86
N ARG A 105 10.55 4.00 -4.34
CA ARG A 105 11.25 5.04 -5.11
C ARG A 105 12.73 4.77 -5.34
N ALA A 106 13.43 4.29 -4.31
CA ALA A 106 14.88 4.07 -4.39
C ALA A 106 15.23 2.89 -5.31
N SER A 107 14.43 1.81 -5.28
CA SER A 107 14.62 0.64 -6.14
C SER A 107 13.97 0.78 -7.52
N SER A 108 13.06 1.76 -7.69
CA SER A 108 12.22 1.90 -8.88
C SER A 108 11.40 0.64 -9.20
N LEU A 109 10.79 0.05 -8.16
CA LEU A 109 9.99 -1.15 -8.26
C LEU A 109 8.51 -0.90 -7.95
N LEU A 110 7.65 -1.65 -8.65
CA LEU A 110 6.31 -2.00 -8.21
C LEU A 110 6.35 -3.41 -7.62
N SER A 111 5.77 -3.61 -6.44
CA SER A 111 5.68 -4.93 -5.81
C SER A 111 4.24 -5.38 -5.77
N LEU A 112 4.00 -6.66 -6.07
CA LEU A 112 2.70 -7.31 -6.12
C LEU A 112 2.55 -8.29 -4.97
N PHE A 113 1.43 -8.20 -4.27
CA PHE A 113 1.00 -9.14 -3.24
C PHE A 113 -0.36 -9.73 -3.61
N GLY A 114 -0.52 -11.02 -3.40
CA GLY A 114 -1.81 -11.69 -3.39
C GLY A 114 -2.45 -11.56 -2.01
N ILE A 115 -3.77 -11.42 -1.97
CA ILE A 115 -4.56 -11.35 -0.73
C ILE A 115 -5.40 -12.61 -0.62
N ASP A 116 -5.20 -13.38 0.43
CA ASP A 116 -6.05 -14.52 0.76
C ASP A 116 -7.44 -14.04 1.14
N GLN A 117 -8.46 -14.52 0.44
CA GLN A 117 -9.82 -13.97 0.56
C GLN A 117 -10.56 -14.41 1.84
N GLU A 118 -10.05 -15.40 2.57
CA GLU A 118 -10.64 -15.84 3.84
C GLU A 118 -9.95 -15.17 5.02
N SER A 119 -8.63 -15.18 5.03
CA SER A 119 -7.82 -14.67 6.15
C SER A 119 -7.35 -13.22 5.99
N GLY A 120 -7.34 -12.69 4.76
CA GLY A 120 -6.75 -11.40 4.42
C GLY A 120 -5.22 -11.40 4.36
N ALA A 121 -4.57 -12.55 4.57
CA ALA A 121 -3.11 -12.66 4.61
C ALA A 121 -2.47 -12.29 3.28
N LEU A 122 -1.32 -11.62 3.35
CA LEU A 122 -0.56 -11.19 2.18
C LEU A 122 0.48 -12.24 1.78
N THR A 123 0.60 -12.48 0.48
CA THR A 123 1.67 -13.30 -0.09
C THR A 123 2.43 -12.48 -1.13
N PRO A 124 3.73 -12.23 -0.97
CA PRO A 124 4.55 -11.61 -2.01
C PRO A 124 4.54 -12.49 -3.27
N LEU A 125 4.25 -11.89 -4.44
CA LEU A 125 4.14 -12.63 -5.70
C LEU A 125 5.19 -12.24 -6.73
N ALA A 126 5.47 -10.93 -6.89
CA ALA A 126 6.40 -10.44 -7.90
C ALA A 126 6.87 -9.02 -7.63
N HIS A 127 7.96 -8.64 -8.31
CA HIS A 127 8.47 -7.28 -8.37
C HIS A 127 8.70 -6.90 -9.83
N PHE A 128 8.29 -5.69 -10.21
CA PHE A 128 8.38 -5.19 -11.59
C PHE A 128 9.19 -3.91 -11.62
N PRO A 129 10.31 -3.87 -12.36
CA PRO A 129 10.97 -2.61 -12.67
C PRO A 129 10.01 -1.66 -13.39
N THR A 130 10.03 -0.40 -13.00
CA THR A 130 9.13 0.61 -13.55
C THR A 130 9.86 1.93 -13.77
N GLU A 131 9.12 3.04 -13.89
CA GLU A 131 9.68 4.38 -14.08
C GLU A 131 10.59 4.78 -12.91
N PRO A 132 11.69 5.51 -13.18
CA PRO A 132 12.59 5.98 -12.12
C PRO A 132 11.87 6.77 -11.05
N CYS A 133 12.09 6.44 -9.78
CA CYS A 133 11.49 7.07 -8.62
C CYS A 133 9.94 7.11 -8.67
N PRO A 134 9.23 5.95 -8.67
CA PRO A 134 7.79 5.88 -8.86
C PRO A 134 7.05 6.34 -7.61
N ARG A 135 6.75 7.63 -7.53
CA ARG A 135 6.12 8.23 -6.34
C ARG A 135 4.62 7.98 -6.23
N GLY A 136 3.96 7.80 -7.35
CA GLY A 136 2.52 7.56 -7.41
C GLY A 136 2.14 6.68 -8.59
N PHE A 137 1.08 5.91 -8.41
CA PHE A 137 0.46 5.13 -9.46
C PHE A 137 -1.04 5.05 -9.21
N ALA A 138 -1.81 4.60 -10.18
CA ALA A 138 -3.23 4.36 -10.04
C ALA A 138 -3.64 3.09 -10.77
N ILE A 139 -4.63 2.40 -10.22
CA ILE A 139 -5.30 1.26 -10.87
C ILE A 139 -6.64 1.76 -11.42
N ASP A 140 -6.96 1.40 -12.65
CA ASP A 140 -8.22 1.77 -13.26
C ASP A 140 -9.41 1.09 -12.55
N HIS A 141 -10.59 1.66 -12.69
CA HIS A 141 -11.80 1.16 -12.03
C HIS A 141 -12.16 -0.30 -12.41
N SER A 142 -11.74 -0.77 -13.57
CA SER A 142 -11.98 -2.16 -13.98
C SER A 142 -10.97 -3.15 -13.35
N GLY A 143 -9.87 -2.66 -12.76
CA GLY A 143 -8.79 -3.49 -12.23
C GLY A 143 -7.90 -4.14 -13.28
N HIS A 144 -7.97 -3.69 -14.56
CA HIS A 144 -7.23 -4.29 -15.66
C HIS A 144 -6.03 -3.46 -16.12
N ALA A 145 -5.85 -2.24 -15.61
CA ALA A 145 -4.76 -1.37 -15.97
C ALA A 145 -4.18 -0.66 -14.76
N LEU A 146 -2.87 -0.45 -14.77
CA LEU A 146 -2.12 0.32 -13.80
C LEU A 146 -1.29 1.35 -14.54
N ILE A 147 -1.42 2.63 -14.16
CA ILE A 147 -0.60 3.73 -14.65
C ILE A 147 0.36 4.15 -13.56
N VAL A 148 1.63 4.30 -13.91
CA VAL A 148 2.68 4.76 -13.00
C VAL A 148 3.48 5.89 -13.62
N THR A 149 3.87 6.86 -12.79
CA THR A 149 4.73 7.99 -13.17
C THR A 149 6.00 8.00 -12.33
N GLY A 150 7.13 8.28 -12.95
CA GLY A 150 8.40 8.48 -12.25
C GLY A 150 8.61 9.96 -11.89
N GLN A 151 9.16 10.20 -10.70
CA GLN A 151 9.54 11.56 -10.29
C GLN A 151 10.78 12.03 -11.05
N ASP A 152 11.66 11.10 -11.42
CA ASP A 152 12.94 11.35 -12.08
C ASP A 152 12.91 11.00 -13.59
N SER A 153 11.70 10.80 -14.15
CA SER A 153 11.47 10.65 -15.57
C SER A 153 10.40 11.64 -16.05
N GLN A 154 10.30 11.81 -17.37
CA GLN A 154 9.20 12.54 -17.99
C GLN A 154 8.14 11.59 -18.54
N ASP A 155 8.29 10.30 -18.27
CA ASP A 155 7.49 9.24 -18.87
C ASP A 155 6.35 8.81 -17.95
N VAL A 156 5.31 8.30 -18.59
CA VAL A 156 4.18 7.60 -17.96
C VAL A 156 4.14 6.19 -18.54
N ALA A 157 4.17 5.18 -17.68
CA ALA A 157 4.02 3.80 -18.10
C ALA A 157 2.61 3.28 -17.80
N LEU A 158 2.02 2.63 -18.80
CA LEU A 158 0.78 1.89 -18.68
C LEU A 158 1.08 0.40 -18.67
N HIS A 159 0.65 -0.29 -17.62
CA HIS A 159 0.71 -1.73 -17.48
C HIS A 159 -0.68 -2.35 -17.58
N ARG A 160 -0.78 -3.53 -18.20
CA ARG A 160 -1.96 -4.40 -18.09
C ARG A 160 -1.82 -5.29 -16.87
N ILE A 161 -2.91 -5.45 -16.12
CA ILE A 161 -3.02 -6.37 -14.99
C ILE A 161 -3.67 -7.65 -15.51
N ALA A 162 -2.99 -8.79 -15.33
CA ALA A 162 -3.57 -10.10 -15.62
C ALA A 162 -4.61 -10.47 -14.54
N PRO A 163 -5.90 -10.59 -14.85
CA PRO A 163 -6.96 -10.74 -13.83
C PRO A 163 -6.81 -12.00 -12.96
N ALA A 164 -6.22 -13.06 -13.48
CA ALA A 164 -6.06 -14.31 -12.73
C ALA A 164 -4.88 -14.31 -11.75
N THR A 165 -3.85 -13.52 -12.01
CA THR A 165 -2.56 -13.61 -11.29
C THR A 165 -2.04 -12.28 -10.75
N GLY A 166 -2.63 -11.15 -11.14
CA GLY A 166 -2.13 -9.83 -10.81
C GLY A 166 -0.84 -9.42 -11.55
N GLN A 167 -0.29 -10.29 -12.40
CA GLN A 167 0.97 -10.01 -13.10
C GLN A 167 0.85 -8.78 -14.01
N LEU A 168 1.88 -7.93 -13.97
CA LEU A 168 1.96 -6.73 -14.80
C LEU A 168 2.69 -7.01 -16.11
N SER A 169 2.17 -6.46 -17.20
CA SER A 169 2.85 -6.41 -18.49
C SER A 169 2.82 -4.97 -19.03
N LEU A 170 3.97 -4.43 -19.43
CA LEU A 170 4.05 -3.09 -20.01
C LEU A 170 3.25 -3.05 -21.31
N ALA A 171 2.27 -2.15 -21.40
CA ALA A 171 1.45 -1.95 -22.58
C ALA A 171 1.92 -0.76 -23.42
N SER A 172 2.31 0.34 -22.78
CA SER A 172 2.86 1.52 -23.45
C SER A 172 3.67 2.37 -22.47
N ARG A 173 4.55 3.19 -23.02
CA ARG A 173 5.31 4.23 -22.33
C ARG A 173 5.31 5.48 -23.20
N GLN A 174 5.05 6.62 -22.60
CA GLN A 174 4.96 7.92 -23.28
C GLN A 174 5.66 8.99 -22.47
#